data_390c47d706cd4f01e72306d615fb2b13
#
_entry.id   390c47d706cd4f01e72306d615fb2b13
#
_cell.length_a   1.000
_cell.length_b   1.000
_cell.length_c   1.000
_cell.angle_alpha   90.00
_cell.angle_beta   90.00
_cell.angle_gamma   90.00
#
_symmetry.space_group_name_H-M   'P 1'
#
loop_
_entity.id
_entity.type
_entity.pdbx_description
1 polymer ?
#
loop_
_entity_poly.entity_id
_entity_poly.type
_entity_poly.pdbx_seq_one_letter_code
_entity_poly.pdbx_strand_id
1 'polypeptide(L)'
;MGGNSTFAAGKVAAYRWKTVGKIDGVKVLELKDQGLSRKLPEEAHSSRMYIQQHPDGTFSQLRIYDHFHRLRFEVGFHREPRLDRSGSPVLHYHVYTYTSGSSHFERTEARRVTERMRKKLGKFMKGV
;
A
#
# COMPACT_ATOMS: atom_id res chain seq x y z
N MET A 1 11.49 14.95 0.10
CA MET A 1 11.79 14.17 -1.09
C MET A 1 11.37 12.73 -0.91
N GLY A 2 10.71 12.15 -1.89
CA GLY A 2 10.18 10.79 -1.80
C GLY A 2 11.21 9.66 -1.97
N GLY A 3 12.50 9.95 -2.02
CA GLY A 3 13.53 8.98 -2.37
C GLY A 3 13.57 7.74 -1.51
N ASN A 4 13.28 7.85 -0.22
CA ASN A 4 13.29 6.72 0.70
C ASN A 4 12.07 5.81 0.58
N SER A 5 11.03 6.26 -0.11
CA SER A 5 9.77 5.53 -0.20
C SER A 5 9.44 5.08 -1.62
N THR A 6 10.36 5.22 -2.57
CA THR A 6 10.11 4.85 -3.96
C THR A 6 11.15 3.86 -4.48
N PHE A 7 10.72 2.91 -5.32
CA PHE A 7 11.63 2.03 -6.04
C PHE A 7 12.33 2.77 -7.19
N ALA A 8 11.71 3.81 -7.74
CA ALA A 8 12.31 4.64 -8.77
C ALA A 8 13.56 5.37 -8.29
N ALA A 9 13.60 5.73 -7.00
CA ALA A 9 14.77 6.31 -6.38
C ALA A 9 15.88 5.27 -6.08
N GLY A 10 15.61 3.99 -6.29
CA GLY A 10 16.60 2.93 -6.32
C GLY A 10 16.87 2.28 -4.99
N LYS A 11 18.12 2.23 -4.61
CA LYS A 11 18.67 1.32 -3.60
C LYS A 11 17.98 1.33 -2.24
N VAL A 12 17.52 2.47 -1.75
CA VAL A 12 16.95 2.56 -0.40
C VAL A 12 15.68 1.73 -0.28
N ALA A 13 14.75 1.86 -1.22
CA ALA A 13 13.53 1.06 -1.22
C ALA A 13 13.84 -0.42 -1.44
N ALA A 14 14.77 -0.75 -2.33
CA ALA A 14 15.20 -2.12 -2.59
C ALA A 14 15.82 -2.78 -1.35
N TYR A 15 16.54 -2.02 -0.52
CA TYR A 15 17.07 -2.54 0.73
C TYR A 15 16.01 -2.80 1.78
N ARG A 16 14.92 -2.06 1.73
CA ARG A 16 13.85 -2.15 2.72
C ARG A 16 12.95 -3.35 2.49
N TRP A 17 12.70 -3.70 1.23
CA TRP A 17 11.71 -4.68 0.83
C TRP A 17 12.33 -5.89 0.14
N LYS A 18 11.74 -7.06 0.37
CA LYS A 18 12.01 -8.26 -0.41
C LYS A 18 10.70 -8.75 -1.04
N THR A 19 10.76 -9.23 -2.25
CA THR A 19 9.63 -9.86 -2.92
C THR A 19 9.54 -11.31 -2.45
N VAL A 20 8.42 -11.69 -1.84
CA VAL A 20 8.21 -13.04 -1.32
C VAL A 20 7.27 -13.87 -2.19
N GLY A 21 6.68 -13.27 -3.20
CA GLY A 21 5.81 -13.97 -4.13
C GLY A 21 5.04 -13.02 -5.00
N LYS A 22 4.08 -13.57 -5.73
CA LYS A 22 3.16 -12.80 -6.57
C LYS A 22 1.74 -13.36 -6.40
N ILE A 23 0.76 -12.48 -6.46
CA ILE A 23 -0.65 -12.85 -6.53
C ILE A 23 -1.19 -12.19 -7.80
N ASP A 24 -1.62 -13.02 -8.76
CA ASP A 24 -2.15 -12.51 -10.04
C ASP A 24 -1.21 -11.50 -10.71
N GLY A 25 0.09 -11.80 -10.69
CA GLY A 25 1.14 -10.96 -11.27
C GLY A 25 1.57 -9.78 -10.40
N VAL A 26 0.92 -9.54 -9.28
CA VAL A 26 1.24 -8.44 -8.37
C VAL A 26 2.28 -8.88 -7.34
N LYS A 27 3.37 -8.13 -7.22
CA LYS A 27 4.43 -8.44 -6.27
C LYS A 27 3.95 -8.31 -4.83
N VAL A 28 4.22 -9.33 -4.04
CA VAL A 28 3.99 -9.34 -2.59
C VAL A 28 5.32 -9.06 -1.89
N LEU A 29 5.33 -8.04 -1.07
CA LEU A 29 6.53 -7.54 -0.41
C LEU A 29 6.47 -7.79 1.10
N GLU A 30 7.63 -8.11 1.66
CA GLU A 30 7.85 -8.12 3.11
C GLU A 30 9.03 -7.23 3.45
N LEU A 31 9.02 -6.64 4.64
CA LEU A 31 10.18 -5.92 5.15
C LEU A 31 11.34 -6.90 5.35
N LYS A 32 12.53 -6.51 4.91
CA LYS A 32 13.76 -7.27 5.19
C LYS A 32 14.10 -7.25 6.67
N ASP A 33 13.75 -6.16 7.35
CA ASP A 33 14.00 -5.95 8.77
C ASP A 33 12.77 -5.27 9.36
N GLN A 34 12.16 -5.87 10.37
CA GLN A 34 10.94 -5.35 11.00
C GLN A 34 11.14 -4.02 11.72
N GLY A 35 12.37 -3.60 11.95
CA GLY A 35 12.68 -2.27 12.47
C GLY A 35 12.60 -1.16 11.45
N LEU A 36 12.48 -1.49 10.16
CA LEU A 36 12.36 -0.49 9.10
C LEU A 36 10.94 0.04 8.98
N SER A 37 10.81 1.21 8.35
CA SER A 37 9.50 1.79 8.04
C SER A 37 8.67 0.85 7.16
N ARG A 38 7.41 0.65 7.52
CA ARG A 38 6.47 -0.21 6.79
C ARG A 38 5.77 0.49 5.63
N LYS A 39 6.12 1.74 5.36
CA LYS A 39 5.50 2.52 4.30
C LYS A 39 5.93 1.99 2.93
N LEU A 40 4.96 1.55 2.12
CA LEU A 40 5.21 1.18 0.74
C LEU A 40 5.62 2.40 -0.09
N PRO A 41 6.28 2.18 -1.25
CA PRO A 41 6.71 3.29 -2.09
C PRO A 41 5.57 4.22 -2.50
N GLU A 42 5.83 5.52 -2.52
CA GLU A 42 4.90 6.53 -3.05
C GLU A 42 4.95 6.60 -4.56
N GLU A 43 6.05 6.17 -5.17
CA GLU A 43 6.20 6.07 -6.61
C GLU A 43 6.64 4.67 -6.97
N ALA A 44 6.00 4.08 -7.97
CA ALA A 44 6.38 2.78 -8.49
C ALA A 44 7.34 2.94 -9.66
N HIS A 45 8.26 1.98 -9.82
CA HIS A 45 9.16 1.97 -10.98
C HIS A 45 8.49 1.35 -12.21
N SER A 46 8.07 0.11 -12.13
CA SER A 46 7.46 -0.61 -13.25
C SER A 46 6.13 -1.28 -12.90
N SER A 47 5.85 -1.42 -11.63
CA SER A 47 4.62 -2.09 -11.18
C SER A 47 3.48 -1.10 -11.03
N ARG A 48 2.25 -1.58 -11.23
CA ARG A 48 1.04 -0.79 -11.02
C ARG A 48 0.44 -0.99 -9.63
N MET A 49 0.89 -2.00 -8.91
CA MET A 49 0.42 -2.35 -7.58
C MET A 49 1.52 -3.04 -6.80
N TYR A 50 1.57 -2.77 -5.51
CA TYR A 50 2.36 -3.54 -4.54
C TYR A 50 1.47 -3.97 -3.40
N ILE A 51 1.72 -5.17 -2.89
CA ILE A 51 1.06 -5.72 -1.71
C ILE A 51 2.12 -5.90 -0.64
N GLN A 52 1.81 -5.48 0.58
CA GLN A 52 2.64 -5.78 1.75
C GLN A 52 1.95 -6.81 2.62
N GLN A 53 2.69 -7.81 3.06
CA GLN A 53 2.23 -8.75 4.08
C GLN A 53 3.17 -8.78 5.27
N HIS A 54 2.65 -9.25 6.40
CA HIS A 54 3.45 -9.57 7.58
C HIS A 54 4.21 -10.88 7.37
N PRO A 55 5.25 -11.17 8.21
CA PRO A 55 5.98 -12.43 8.11
C PRO A 55 5.13 -13.70 8.21
N ASP A 56 3.96 -13.62 8.85
CA ASP A 56 3.02 -14.74 8.94
C ASP A 56 2.17 -14.93 7.68
N GLY A 57 2.37 -14.08 6.67
CA GLY A 57 1.63 -14.15 5.41
C GLY A 57 0.33 -13.37 5.37
N THR A 58 -0.07 -12.71 6.47
CA THR A 58 -1.31 -11.93 6.48
C THR A 58 -1.13 -10.57 5.82
N PHE A 59 -2.19 -10.10 5.18
CA PHE A 59 -2.22 -8.82 4.50
C PHE A 59 -2.02 -7.64 5.47
N SER A 60 -1.21 -6.67 5.07
CA SER A 60 -1.02 -5.41 5.79
C SER A 60 -1.57 -4.23 4.99
N GLN A 61 -1.11 -4.04 3.77
CA GLN A 61 -1.58 -2.96 2.91
C GLN A 61 -1.33 -3.26 1.44
N LEU A 62 -2.03 -2.55 0.58
CA LEU A 62 -1.70 -2.51 -0.85
C LEU A 62 -1.75 -1.07 -1.34
N ARG A 63 -1.00 -0.79 -2.38
CA ARG A 63 -0.98 0.51 -3.05
C ARG A 63 -1.12 0.32 -4.54
N ILE A 64 -1.98 1.14 -5.14
CA ILE A 64 -2.24 1.13 -6.58
C ILE A 64 -1.77 2.45 -7.16
N TYR A 65 -1.02 2.38 -8.26
CA TYR A 65 -0.38 3.51 -8.90
C TYR A 65 -0.98 3.75 -10.29
N ASP A 66 -0.96 5.00 -10.74
CA ASP A 66 -1.40 5.35 -12.08
C ASP A 66 -0.29 5.07 -13.12
N HIS A 67 -0.57 5.33 -14.39
CA HIS A 67 0.41 5.10 -15.45
C HIS A 67 1.59 6.09 -15.44
N PHE A 68 1.53 7.12 -14.61
CA PHE A 68 2.65 8.01 -14.31
C PHE A 68 3.44 7.55 -13.08
N HIS A 69 3.14 6.36 -12.54
CA HIS A 69 3.77 5.77 -11.36
C HIS A 69 3.51 6.52 -10.05
N ARG A 70 2.46 7.32 -10.01
CA ARG A 70 2.06 8.04 -8.79
C ARG A 70 1.02 7.24 -8.01
N LEU A 71 1.14 7.30 -6.69
CA LEU A 71 0.18 6.65 -5.80
C LEU A 71 -1.22 7.26 -5.98
N ARG A 72 -2.22 6.41 -6.22
CA ARG A 72 -3.61 6.86 -6.40
C ARG A 72 -4.57 6.25 -5.39
N PHE A 73 -4.25 5.09 -4.85
CA PHE A 73 -5.18 4.34 -4.02
C PHE A 73 -4.41 3.46 -3.04
N GLU A 74 -4.86 3.44 -1.78
CA GLU A 74 -4.22 2.65 -0.74
C GLU A 74 -5.28 1.94 0.08
N VAL A 75 -5.10 0.64 0.32
CA VAL A 75 -5.91 -0.13 1.26
C VAL A 75 -5.00 -0.60 2.38
N GLY A 76 -5.44 -0.43 3.61
CA GLY A 76 -4.72 -0.89 4.79
C GLY A 76 -5.60 -1.69 5.73
N PHE A 77 -4.97 -2.57 6.49
CA PHE A 77 -5.61 -3.29 7.57
C PHE A 77 -4.82 -3.04 8.85
N HIS A 78 -5.19 -2.01 9.56
CA HIS A 78 -4.58 -1.62 10.82
C HIS A 78 -5.55 -0.74 11.60
N ARG A 79 -5.15 -0.33 12.79
CA ARG A 79 -5.97 0.53 13.64
C ARG A 79 -6.29 1.84 12.93
N GLU A 80 -7.57 2.22 12.97
CA GLU A 80 -8.04 3.51 12.50
C GLU A 80 -9.11 4.01 13.47
N PRO A 81 -8.73 4.77 14.51
CA PRO A 81 -9.66 5.18 15.56
C PRO A 81 -10.86 5.97 15.07
N ARG A 82 -10.75 6.64 13.93
CA ARG A 82 -11.88 7.37 13.33
C ARG A 82 -12.98 6.44 12.83
N LEU A 83 -12.64 5.19 12.50
CA LEU A 83 -13.60 4.21 12.01
C LEU A 83 -13.98 3.17 13.07
N ASP A 84 -13.06 2.85 13.97
CA ASP A 84 -13.27 1.87 15.03
C ASP A 84 -12.45 2.25 16.26
N ARG A 85 -13.13 2.68 17.31
CA ARG A 85 -12.51 3.13 18.56
C ARG A 85 -12.07 1.97 19.46
N SER A 86 -12.47 0.74 19.16
CA SER A 86 -12.11 -0.42 19.99
C SER A 86 -10.62 -0.75 19.95
N GLY A 87 -9.88 -0.20 19.01
CA GLY A 87 -8.47 -0.51 18.78
C GLY A 87 -8.25 -1.74 17.92
N SER A 88 -9.33 -2.39 17.48
CA SER A 88 -9.22 -3.48 16.52
C SER A 88 -8.82 -2.97 15.15
N PRO A 89 -8.03 -3.74 14.39
CA PRO A 89 -7.73 -3.38 13.00
C PRO A 89 -9.00 -3.31 12.16
N VAL A 90 -9.03 -2.35 11.24
CA VAL A 90 -10.15 -2.18 10.33
C VAL A 90 -9.64 -2.06 8.90
N LEU A 91 -10.30 -2.75 7.99
CA LEU A 91 -9.98 -2.69 6.57
C LEU A 91 -10.54 -1.38 6.00
N HIS A 92 -9.65 -0.49 5.57
CA HIS A 92 -10.00 0.85 5.12
C HIS A 92 -9.17 1.26 3.92
N TYR A 93 -9.58 2.35 3.27
CA TYR A 93 -8.86 2.85 2.10
C TYR A 93 -8.74 4.38 2.10
N HIS A 94 -7.79 4.87 1.33
CA HIS A 94 -7.58 6.28 1.02
C HIS A 94 -7.45 6.45 -0.49
N VAL A 95 -7.92 7.58 -1.00
CA VAL A 95 -7.74 7.97 -2.40
C VAL A 95 -6.81 9.18 -2.44
N TYR A 96 -5.89 9.18 -3.40
CA TYR A 96 -4.93 10.26 -3.59
C TYR A 96 -5.26 11.00 -4.88
N THR A 97 -5.34 12.32 -4.80
CA THR A 97 -5.58 13.19 -5.95
C THR A 97 -4.45 14.19 -6.06
N TYR A 98 -4.07 14.54 -7.28
CA TYR A 98 -2.96 15.43 -7.53
C TYR A 98 -3.43 16.71 -8.19
N THR A 99 -2.82 17.83 -7.79
CA THR A 99 -2.99 19.10 -8.49
C THR A 99 -2.33 19.01 -9.84
N SER A 100 -3.00 19.50 -10.90
CA SER A 100 -2.50 19.46 -12.27
C SER A 100 -1.10 20.08 -12.37
N GLY A 101 -0.18 19.34 -13.00
CA GLY A 101 1.19 19.79 -13.19
C GLY A 101 2.06 19.80 -11.93
N SER A 102 1.58 19.21 -10.84
CA SER A 102 2.28 19.22 -9.55
C SER A 102 2.44 17.80 -9.00
N SER A 103 3.45 17.59 -8.16
CA SER A 103 3.60 16.38 -7.38
C SER A 103 2.83 16.44 -6.05
N HIS A 104 2.24 17.59 -5.73
CA HIS A 104 1.43 17.77 -4.54
C HIS A 104 0.15 16.95 -4.63
N PHE A 105 -0.18 16.24 -3.55
CA PHE A 105 -1.38 15.42 -3.50
C PHE A 105 -2.22 15.74 -2.27
N GLU A 106 -3.50 15.41 -2.37
CA GLU A 106 -4.42 15.37 -1.25
C GLU A 106 -4.87 13.93 -1.03
N ARG A 107 -4.92 13.51 0.23
CA ARG A 107 -5.37 12.18 0.63
C ARG A 107 -6.71 12.31 1.32
N THR A 108 -7.68 11.49 0.93
CA THR A 108 -8.97 11.43 1.61
C THR A 108 -8.81 10.88 3.03
N GLU A 109 -9.80 11.12 3.86
CA GLU A 109 -9.91 10.45 5.14
C GLU A 109 -10.06 8.94 4.93
N ALA A 110 -9.76 8.16 5.98
CA ALA A 110 -9.96 6.73 5.95
C ALA A 110 -11.45 6.40 5.77
N ARG A 111 -11.74 5.47 4.87
CA ARG A 111 -13.08 4.97 4.60
C ARG A 111 -13.08 3.45 4.65
N ARG A 112 -14.17 2.86 5.15
CA ARG A 112 -14.29 1.41 5.19
C ARG A 112 -14.33 0.83 3.79
N VAL A 113 -13.62 -0.27 3.58
CA VAL A 113 -13.66 -1.02 2.32
C VAL A 113 -15.08 -1.56 2.12
N THR A 114 -15.62 -1.33 0.95
CA THR A 114 -16.98 -1.77 0.58
C THR A 114 -16.98 -3.24 0.14
N GLU A 115 -18.15 -3.87 0.11
CA GLU A 115 -18.32 -5.22 -0.43
C GLU A 115 -17.84 -5.33 -1.88
N ARG A 116 -18.13 -4.31 -2.68
CA ARG A 116 -17.69 -4.26 -4.08
C ARG A 116 -16.17 -4.28 -4.19
N MET A 117 -15.49 -3.52 -3.35
CA MET A 117 -14.02 -3.50 -3.29
C MET A 117 -13.47 -4.84 -2.81
N ARG A 118 -14.10 -5.47 -1.82
CA ARG A 118 -13.71 -6.80 -1.36
C ARG A 118 -13.79 -7.84 -2.47
N LYS A 119 -14.83 -7.78 -3.30
CA LYS A 119 -14.96 -8.69 -4.43
C LYS A 119 -13.83 -8.52 -5.44
N LYS A 120 -13.43 -7.28 -5.72
CA LYS A 120 -12.37 -6.99 -6.68
C LYS A 120 -10.97 -7.25 -6.14
N LEU A 121 -10.73 -6.96 -4.88
CA LEU A 121 -9.39 -6.93 -4.30
C LEU A 121 -9.14 -8.04 -3.27
N GLY A 122 -10.18 -8.81 -2.92
CA GLY A 122 -10.10 -9.79 -1.84
C GLY A 122 -9.00 -10.82 -2.01
N LYS A 123 -8.69 -11.21 -3.23
CA LYS A 123 -7.60 -12.16 -3.52
C LYS A 123 -6.23 -11.65 -3.06
N PHE A 124 -6.06 -10.33 -2.92
CA PHE A 124 -4.82 -9.71 -2.47
C PHE A 124 -4.76 -9.51 -0.96
N MET A 125 -5.87 -9.71 -0.27
CA MET A 125 -6.03 -9.36 1.15
C MET A 125 -6.17 -10.61 2.01
N LYS A 126 -5.14 -11.46 2.02
CA LYS A 126 -5.17 -12.72 2.76
C LYS A 126 -5.32 -12.51 4.26
N GLY A 127 -6.25 -13.26 4.86
CA GLY A 127 -6.42 -13.29 6.31
C GLY A 127 -7.21 -12.14 6.90
N VAL A 128 -7.82 -11.33 6.06
CA VAL A 128 -8.60 -10.19 6.53
C VAL A 128 -9.96 -10.08 5.88
#